data_9fb47cd05f0ead2ff47045b9b683ceda
#
_entry.id   9fb47cd05f0ead2ff47045b9b683ceda
#
_cell.length_a   1.000
_cell.length_b   1.000
_cell.length_c   1.000
_cell.angle_alpha   90.00
_cell.angle_beta   90.00
_cell.angle_gamma   90.00
#
_symmetry.space_group_name_H-M   'P 1'
#
loop_
_entity.id
_entity.type
_entity.pdbx_description
1 polymer ?
#
loop_
_entity_poly.entity_id
_entity_poly.type
_entity_poly.pdbx_seq_one_letter_code
_entity_poly.pdbx_strand_id
1 'polypeptide(L)'
;KTVDGYAAALEKAIAGLKQKPMTAQNLPKITKGVNQSGMQGKELSFTADFEAKDLKKVLIDQKEIDAKNYVTAGKENTQVTLKAEYTKSLAEGKHTISIVSSKGQADTVFYLKKATKSPDTGDRTQVMLWVILLGVSAAAVVGAVVYRKREK
;
A
#
# COMPACT_ATOMS: atom_id res chain seq x y z
N LYS A 1 -23.87 40.49 -48.54
CA LYS A 1 -22.66 40.21 -47.73
C LYS A 1 -22.57 38.73 -47.50
N THR A 2 -21.64 38.15 -48.13
CA THR A 2 -21.58 36.79 -48.60
C THR A 2 -20.94 35.88 -47.55
N VAL A 3 -21.38 34.62 -47.52
CA VAL A 3 -20.88 33.51 -46.71
C VAL A 3 -19.35 33.37 -46.79
N ASP A 4 -18.74 33.86 -47.84
CA ASP A 4 -17.27 33.82 -48.02
C ASP A 4 -16.49 34.62 -46.96
N GLY A 5 -17.07 35.67 -46.37
CA GLY A 5 -16.45 36.45 -45.30
C GLY A 5 -16.39 35.70 -43.98
N TYR A 6 -17.32 34.78 -43.74
CA TYR A 6 -17.32 33.95 -42.53
C TYR A 6 -16.35 32.78 -42.64
N ALA A 7 -16.22 32.21 -43.84
CA ALA A 7 -15.25 31.17 -44.11
C ALA A 7 -13.80 31.64 -43.90
N ALA A 8 -13.43 32.82 -44.42
CA ALA A 8 -12.13 33.42 -44.27
C ALA A 8 -11.83 33.79 -42.78
N ALA A 9 -12.85 34.24 -42.04
CA ALA A 9 -12.69 34.54 -40.61
C ALA A 9 -12.50 33.27 -39.77
N LEU A 10 -13.19 32.20 -40.14
CA LEU A 10 -13.06 30.89 -39.48
C LEU A 10 -11.70 30.25 -39.74
N GLU A 11 -11.25 30.29 -41.00
CA GLU A 11 -9.90 29.81 -41.36
C GLU A 11 -8.79 30.60 -40.63
N LYS A 12 -8.94 31.91 -40.51
CA LYS A 12 -8.00 32.73 -39.73
C LYS A 12 -8.05 32.42 -38.23
N ALA A 13 -9.23 32.13 -37.69
CA ALA A 13 -9.34 31.71 -36.28
C ALA A 13 -8.76 30.32 -36.07
N ILE A 14 -8.95 29.40 -36.99
CA ILE A 14 -8.34 28.05 -36.94
C ILE A 14 -6.82 28.12 -37.11
N ALA A 15 -6.33 28.94 -38.01
CA ALA A 15 -4.86 29.17 -38.17
C ALA A 15 -4.25 29.86 -36.96
N GLY A 16 -5.03 30.66 -36.22
CA GLY A 16 -4.59 31.32 -34.98
C GLY A 16 -4.59 30.36 -33.78
N LEU A 17 -5.33 29.25 -33.85
CA LEU A 17 -5.21 28.10 -32.95
C LEU A 17 -3.96 27.30 -33.33
N LYS A 18 -2.76 27.93 -33.17
CA LYS A 18 -1.55 27.12 -33.04
C LYS A 18 -1.77 26.22 -31.85
N GLN A 19 -2.11 24.97 -32.09
CA GLN A 19 -1.90 23.94 -31.10
C GLN A 19 -0.44 24.09 -30.67
N LYS A 20 -0.25 24.64 -29.47
CA LYS A 20 1.02 24.51 -28.77
C LYS A 20 1.34 23.03 -28.87
N PRO A 21 2.46 22.61 -29.52
CA PRO A 21 2.77 21.20 -29.56
C PRO A 21 2.71 20.75 -28.12
N MET A 22 1.81 19.85 -27.80
CA MET A 22 1.87 19.11 -26.54
C MET A 22 3.17 18.31 -26.68
N THR A 23 4.26 18.95 -26.25
CA THR A 23 5.46 18.22 -25.88
C THR A 23 4.92 17.07 -25.06
N ALA A 24 5.21 15.85 -25.45
CA ALA A 24 4.78 14.68 -24.69
C ALA A 24 5.28 14.92 -23.26
N GLN A 25 4.42 15.53 -22.45
CA GLN A 25 4.73 15.73 -21.04
C GLN A 25 4.85 14.32 -20.53
N ASN A 26 6.00 13.95 -20.03
CA ASN A 26 6.14 12.71 -19.29
C ASN A 26 5.17 12.81 -18.12
N LEU A 27 3.93 12.35 -18.38
CA LEU A 27 2.90 12.25 -17.36
C LEU A 27 3.45 11.34 -16.27
N PRO A 28 3.30 11.71 -15.01
CA PRO A 28 3.73 10.89 -13.89
C PRO A 28 3.20 9.46 -14.00
N LYS A 29 4.02 8.50 -13.65
CA LYS A 29 3.67 7.07 -13.66
C LYS A 29 3.98 6.45 -12.32
N ILE A 30 3.18 5.48 -11.93
CA ILE A 30 3.54 4.60 -10.81
C ILE A 30 4.57 3.59 -11.31
N THR A 31 5.75 3.60 -10.71
CA THR A 31 6.88 2.75 -11.07
C THR A 31 6.99 1.50 -10.21
N LYS A 32 6.48 1.56 -8.96
CA LYS A 32 6.40 0.41 -8.05
C LYS A 32 5.03 0.36 -7.38
N GLY A 33 4.56 -0.85 -7.15
CA GLY A 33 3.23 -1.08 -6.55
C GLY A 33 2.08 -1.10 -7.56
N VAL A 34 2.38 -1.22 -8.86
CA VAL A 34 1.37 -1.34 -9.91
C VAL A 34 0.64 -2.68 -9.75
N ASN A 35 -0.70 -2.65 -9.72
CA ASN A 35 -1.56 -3.83 -9.61
C ASN A 35 -1.23 -4.75 -8.42
N GLN A 36 -0.64 -4.20 -7.35
CA GLN A 36 -0.24 -5.01 -6.20
C GLN A 36 -1.44 -5.49 -5.39
N SER A 37 -1.23 -6.59 -4.68
CA SER A 37 -2.17 -7.11 -3.69
C SER A 37 -1.59 -6.91 -2.29
N GLY A 38 -2.45 -6.51 -1.36
CA GLY A 38 -2.12 -6.37 0.05
C GLY A 38 -3.19 -6.95 0.95
N MET A 39 -2.96 -6.85 2.25
CA MET A 39 -3.92 -7.25 3.27
C MET A 39 -4.41 -6.02 4.02
N GLN A 40 -5.68 -6.01 4.41
CA GLN A 40 -6.21 -5.01 5.35
C GLN A 40 -5.36 -5.01 6.63
N GLY A 41 -5.06 -3.83 7.15
CA GLY A 41 -4.23 -3.67 8.34
C GLY A 41 -2.73 -3.90 8.12
N LYS A 42 -2.26 -3.92 6.87
CA LYS A 42 -0.85 -3.89 6.49
C LYS A 42 -0.54 -2.66 5.66
N GLU A 43 0.66 -2.15 5.78
CA GLU A 43 1.10 -1.02 4.97
C GLU A 43 1.21 -1.40 3.50
N LEU A 44 0.90 -0.44 2.63
CA LEU A 44 1.04 -0.57 1.18
C LEU A 44 1.80 0.62 0.62
N SER A 45 2.86 0.34 -0.13
CA SER A 45 3.72 1.37 -0.72
C SER A 45 3.59 1.43 -2.23
N PHE A 46 3.56 2.65 -2.74
CA PHE A 46 3.52 2.97 -4.16
C PHE A 46 4.63 3.99 -4.46
N THR A 47 5.29 3.87 -5.59
CA THR A 47 6.32 4.82 -6.01
C THR A 47 5.95 5.43 -7.34
N ALA A 48 5.95 6.75 -7.41
CA ALA A 48 5.72 7.52 -8.63
C ALA A 48 7.01 8.23 -9.07
N ASP A 49 7.16 8.46 -10.37
CA ASP A 49 8.34 9.01 -11.02
C ASP A 49 8.38 10.54 -11.02
N PHE A 50 8.12 11.15 -9.88
CA PHE A 50 8.25 12.60 -9.69
C PHE A 50 8.77 12.92 -8.28
N GLU A 51 9.31 14.12 -8.11
CA GLU A 51 9.89 14.55 -6.85
C GLU A 51 8.83 14.76 -5.76
N ALA A 52 9.16 14.41 -4.52
CA ALA A 52 8.25 14.52 -3.39
C ALA A 52 7.71 15.94 -3.15
N LYS A 53 8.48 16.97 -3.50
CA LYS A 53 8.05 18.38 -3.42
C LYS A 53 6.89 18.71 -4.36
N ASP A 54 6.73 17.95 -5.44
CA ASP A 54 5.69 18.15 -6.44
C ASP A 54 4.35 17.49 -6.04
N LEU A 55 4.35 16.64 -5.00
CA LEU A 55 3.15 15.97 -4.51
C LEU A 55 2.12 16.99 -4.00
N LYS A 56 0.91 16.90 -4.48
CA LYS A 56 -0.21 17.75 -4.04
C LYS A 56 -1.19 17.01 -3.16
N LYS A 57 -1.63 15.84 -3.61
CA LYS A 57 -2.62 15.04 -2.88
C LYS A 57 -2.60 13.58 -3.33
N VAL A 58 -3.15 12.73 -2.48
CA VAL A 58 -3.37 11.31 -2.75
C VAL A 58 -4.87 11.02 -2.66
N LEU A 59 -5.40 10.30 -3.65
CA LEU A 59 -6.79 9.88 -3.66
C LEU A 59 -6.87 8.36 -3.66
N ILE A 60 -7.86 7.85 -2.96
CA ILE A 60 -8.27 6.44 -3.03
C ILE A 60 -9.72 6.43 -3.51
N ASP A 61 -9.99 5.67 -4.57
CA ASP A 61 -11.32 5.57 -5.21
C ASP A 61 -11.91 6.96 -5.53
N GLN A 62 -11.06 7.85 -6.07
CA GLN A 62 -11.37 9.24 -6.42
C GLN A 62 -11.62 10.17 -5.22
N LYS A 63 -11.52 9.67 -3.99
CA LYS A 63 -11.68 10.45 -2.76
C LYS A 63 -10.32 10.82 -2.18
N GLU A 64 -10.11 12.10 -1.91
CA GLU A 64 -8.90 12.58 -1.26
C GLU A 64 -8.78 12.03 0.16
N ILE A 65 -7.58 11.59 0.51
CA ILE A 65 -7.28 11.06 1.84
C ILE A 65 -6.41 12.03 2.64
N ASP A 66 -6.66 12.11 3.92
CA ASP A 66 -5.87 12.95 4.84
C ASP A 66 -4.39 12.52 4.85
N ALA A 67 -3.49 13.50 4.95
CA ALA A 67 -2.04 13.27 5.06
C ALA A 67 -1.65 12.39 6.27
N LYS A 68 -2.49 12.33 7.30
CA LYS A 68 -2.29 11.44 8.46
C LYS A 68 -2.39 9.96 8.10
N ASN A 69 -3.03 9.60 6.99
CA ASN A 69 -3.31 8.22 6.55
C ASN A 69 -2.19 7.62 5.70
N TYR A 70 -1.21 8.41 5.30
CA TYR A 70 -0.06 7.93 4.54
C TYR A 70 1.23 8.63 4.99
N VAL A 71 2.35 8.09 4.56
CA VAL A 71 3.68 8.67 4.72
C VAL A 71 4.29 8.84 3.35
N THR A 72 5.01 9.95 3.15
CA THR A 72 5.75 10.21 1.91
C THR A 72 7.24 10.11 2.17
N ALA A 73 7.97 9.53 1.24
CA ALA A 73 9.42 9.44 1.26
C ALA A 73 9.99 9.58 -0.15
N GLY A 74 11.31 9.74 -0.25
CA GLY A 74 12.02 9.87 -1.51
C GLY A 74 12.29 11.33 -1.89
N LYS A 75 13.28 11.53 -2.74
CA LYS A 75 13.66 12.86 -3.27
C LYS A 75 13.28 12.98 -4.75
N GLU A 76 13.85 12.13 -5.58
CA GLU A 76 13.62 12.10 -7.04
C GLU A 76 12.36 11.34 -7.44
N ASN A 77 12.03 10.30 -6.68
CA ASN A 77 10.81 9.50 -6.85
C ASN A 77 10.00 9.56 -5.57
N THR A 78 8.74 9.88 -5.69
CA THR A 78 7.83 9.96 -4.54
C THR A 78 7.33 8.58 -4.16
N GLN A 79 7.67 8.12 -2.97
CA GLN A 79 7.08 6.94 -2.38
C GLN A 79 5.93 7.35 -1.45
N VAL A 80 4.75 6.83 -1.68
CA VAL A 80 3.57 6.99 -0.83
C VAL A 80 3.28 5.65 -0.17
N THR A 81 3.30 5.61 1.15
CA THR A 81 2.99 4.41 1.94
C THR A 81 1.70 4.64 2.71
N LEU A 82 0.65 3.89 2.35
CA LEU A 82 -0.61 3.87 3.09
C LEU A 82 -0.39 3.18 4.44
N LYS A 83 -0.82 3.81 5.52
CA LYS A 83 -0.68 3.25 6.87
C LYS A 83 -1.61 2.06 7.08
N ALA A 84 -1.19 1.14 7.94
CA ALA A 84 -1.94 -0.07 8.30
C ALA A 84 -3.35 0.24 8.82
N GLU A 85 -3.50 1.29 9.62
CA GLU A 85 -4.80 1.71 10.15
C GLU A 85 -5.76 2.15 9.04
N TYR A 86 -5.23 2.86 8.04
CA TYR A 86 -6.03 3.29 6.91
C TYR A 86 -6.43 2.12 6.01
N THR A 87 -5.50 1.22 5.66
CA THR A 87 -5.81 0.03 4.86
C THR A 87 -6.80 -0.90 5.57
N LYS A 88 -6.80 -0.91 6.91
CA LYS A 88 -7.79 -1.65 7.71
C LYS A 88 -9.21 -1.08 7.57
N SER A 89 -9.34 0.23 7.34
CA SER A 89 -10.64 0.91 7.17
C SER A 89 -11.22 0.77 5.77
N LEU A 90 -10.41 0.39 4.78
CA LEU A 90 -10.87 0.16 3.41
C LEU A 90 -11.60 -1.19 3.31
N ALA A 91 -12.51 -1.30 2.36
CA ALA A 91 -13.20 -2.55 2.07
C ALA A 91 -12.25 -3.60 1.49
N GLU A 92 -12.67 -4.87 1.50
CA GLU A 92 -12.00 -5.90 0.72
C GLU A 92 -12.31 -5.72 -0.77
N GLY A 93 -11.33 -5.91 -1.63
CA GLY A 93 -11.53 -5.85 -3.07
C GLY A 93 -10.57 -4.94 -3.81
N LYS A 94 -11.02 -4.50 -4.98
CA LYS A 94 -10.26 -3.63 -5.88
C LYS A 94 -10.41 -2.17 -5.47
N HIS A 95 -9.30 -1.47 -5.36
CA HIS A 95 -9.22 -0.03 -5.12
C HIS A 95 -8.34 0.64 -6.16
N THR A 96 -8.54 1.92 -6.37
CA THR A 96 -7.70 2.75 -7.23
C THR A 96 -6.96 3.76 -6.36
N ILE A 97 -5.65 3.89 -6.55
CA ILE A 97 -4.86 4.98 -5.98
C ILE A 97 -4.47 5.95 -7.09
N SER A 98 -4.64 7.24 -6.81
CA SER A 98 -4.23 8.35 -7.66
C SER A 98 -3.29 9.25 -6.88
N ILE A 99 -2.07 9.39 -7.37
CA ILE A 99 -1.06 10.27 -6.78
C ILE A 99 -0.95 11.51 -7.66
N VAL A 100 -1.41 12.64 -7.16
CA VAL A 100 -1.50 13.90 -7.92
C VAL A 100 -0.31 14.79 -7.60
N SER A 101 0.36 15.24 -8.65
CA SER A 101 1.49 16.16 -8.57
C SER A 101 1.21 17.46 -9.32
N SER A 102 2.11 18.42 -9.24
CA SER A 102 2.08 19.64 -10.06
C SER A 102 2.24 19.35 -11.56
N LYS A 103 2.79 18.18 -11.94
CA LYS A 103 3.06 17.76 -13.32
C LYS A 103 1.97 16.88 -13.92
N GLY A 104 1.02 16.41 -13.11
CA GLY A 104 -0.04 15.51 -13.53
C GLY A 104 -0.39 14.49 -12.47
N GLN A 105 -1.15 13.47 -12.86
CA GLN A 105 -1.66 12.41 -12.01
C GLN A 105 -1.10 11.06 -12.44
N ALA A 106 -0.72 10.24 -11.48
CA ALA A 106 -0.29 8.87 -11.67
C ALA A 106 -1.28 7.92 -10.99
N ASP A 107 -1.88 7.02 -11.76
CA ASP A 107 -2.94 6.13 -11.30
C ASP A 107 -2.48 4.67 -11.36
N THR A 108 -2.94 3.89 -10.39
CA THR A 108 -2.88 2.43 -10.47
C THR A 108 -3.98 1.81 -9.62
N VAL A 109 -4.21 0.52 -9.83
CA VAL A 109 -5.12 -0.26 -8.99
C VAL A 109 -4.33 -1.10 -7.99
N PHE A 110 -4.99 -1.45 -6.90
CA PHE A 110 -4.49 -2.43 -5.95
C PHE A 110 -5.66 -3.24 -5.39
N TYR A 111 -5.36 -4.39 -4.82
CA TYR A 111 -6.36 -5.30 -4.28
C TYR A 111 -6.09 -5.52 -2.79
N LEU A 112 -7.10 -5.33 -1.96
CA LEU A 112 -7.04 -5.66 -0.55
C LEU A 112 -7.76 -6.97 -0.28
N LYS A 113 -7.05 -7.87 0.40
CA LYS A 113 -7.62 -9.09 0.97
C LYS A 113 -7.93 -8.86 2.43
N LYS A 114 -8.98 -9.47 2.92
CA LYS A 114 -9.29 -9.46 4.34
C LYS A 114 -8.09 -10.01 5.13
N ALA A 115 -7.72 -9.33 6.21
CA ALA A 115 -6.76 -9.91 7.14
C ALA A 115 -7.39 -11.18 7.71
N THR A 116 -6.99 -12.33 7.21
CA THR A 116 -7.24 -13.59 7.92
C THR A 116 -6.51 -13.47 9.24
N LYS A 117 -7.23 -13.55 10.37
CA LYS A 117 -6.56 -13.85 11.63
C LYS A 117 -5.74 -15.09 11.34
N SER A 118 -4.41 -14.95 11.35
CA SER A 118 -3.56 -16.13 11.45
C SER A 118 -4.13 -16.96 12.59
N PRO A 119 -4.47 -18.24 12.42
CA PRO A 119 -4.81 -19.03 13.57
C PRO A 119 -3.66 -18.81 14.53
N ASP A 120 -4.01 -18.43 15.75
CA ASP A 120 -3.06 -18.26 16.84
C ASP A 120 -2.49 -19.65 17.15
N THR A 121 -1.51 -20.08 16.33
CA THR A 121 -0.79 -21.34 16.49
C THR A 121 0.23 -21.22 17.63
N GLY A 122 0.07 -20.21 18.44
CA GLY A 122 0.76 -19.97 19.69
C GLY A 122 -0.12 -20.30 20.89
N ASP A 123 -0.73 -21.48 20.96
CA ASP A 123 -1.17 -22.00 22.23
C ASP A 123 0.06 -22.38 23.07
N ARG A 124 0.71 -21.34 23.59
CA ARG A 124 1.82 -21.47 24.55
C ARG A 124 1.38 -22.22 25.79
N THR A 125 0.08 -22.29 26.05
CA THR A 125 -0.50 -22.99 27.20
C THR A 125 -0.30 -24.49 27.09
N GLN A 126 -0.47 -25.06 25.90
CA GLN A 126 -0.22 -26.50 25.70
C GLN A 126 1.26 -26.86 25.73
N VAL A 127 2.11 -26.04 25.12
CA VAL A 127 3.57 -26.30 25.19
C VAL A 127 4.07 -26.21 26.61
N MET A 128 3.57 -25.28 27.41
CA MET A 128 3.94 -25.13 28.81
C MET A 128 3.47 -26.31 29.67
N LEU A 129 2.28 -26.86 29.39
CA LEU A 129 1.78 -28.07 30.03
C LEU A 129 2.66 -29.30 29.74
N TRP A 130 3.13 -29.47 28.51
CA TRP A 130 4.02 -30.56 28.12
C TRP A 130 5.41 -30.42 28.76
N VAL A 131 5.93 -29.20 28.88
CA VAL A 131 7.22 -28.94 29.55
C VAL A 131 7.13 -29.25 31.06
N ILE A 132 6.04 -28.89 31.71
CA ILE A 132 5.79 -29.21 33.11
C ILE A 132 5.66 -30.71 33.31
N LEU A 133 4.91 -31.41 32.44
CA LEU A 133 4.73 -32.84 32.49
C LEU A 133 6.05 -33.62 32.33
N LEU A 134 6.92 -33.18 31.42
CA LEU A 134 8.28 -33.73 31.24
C LEU A 134 9.18 -33.47 32.45
N GLY A 135 9.10 -32.31 33.08
CA GLY A 135 9.85 -31.98 34.27
C GLY A 135 9.50 -32.87 35.49
N VAL A 136 8.20 -33.11 35.70
CA VAL A 136 7.73 -33.97 36.81
C VAL A 136 8.16 -35.43 36.62
N SER A 137 8.10 -35.97 35.40
CA SER A 137 8.53 -37.35 35.12
C SER A 137 10.02 -37.56 35.34
N ALA A 138 10.87 -36.60 35.03
CA ALA A 138 12.31 -36.65 35.26
C ALA A 138 12.65 -36.64 36.78
N ALA A 139 11.95 -35.86 37.59
CA ALA A 139 12.13 -35.78 39.02
C ALA A 139 11.73 -37.11 39.71
N ALA A 140 10.66 -37.75 39.23
CA ALA A 140 10.23 -39.07 39.79
C ALA A 140 11.26 -40.17 39.54
N VAL A 141 11.87 -40.22 38.37
CA VAL A 141 12.93 -41.22 38.06
C VAL A 141 14.17 -41.00 38.90
N VAL A 142 14.63 -39.75 39.05
CA VAL A 142 15.80 -39.45 39.92
C VAL A 142 15.52 -39.78 41.38
N GLY A 143 14.31 -39.47 41.88
CA GLY A 143 13.88 -39.81 43.23
C GLY A 143 13.89 -41.30 43.50
N ALA A 144 13.38 -42.12 42.56
CA ALA A 144 13.36 -43.58 42.69
C ALA A 144 14.76 -44.21 42.66
N VAL A 145 15.68 -43.68 41.86
CA VAL A 145 17.07 -44.15 41.80
C VAL A 145 17.84 -43.80 43.08
N VAL A 146 17.66 -42.61 43.63
CA VAL A 146 18.29 -42.18 44.90
C VAL A 146 17.73 -43.00 46.08
N TYR A 147 16.41 -43.26 46.11
CA TYR A 147 15.82 -44.10 47.18
C TYR A 147 16.38 -45.52 47.19
N ARG A 148 16.46 -46.17 46.01
CA ARG A 148 17.08 -47.52 45.88
C ARG A 148 18.52 -47.59 46.28
N LYS A 149 19.30 -46.49 46.17
CA LYS A 149 20.71 -46.47 46.55
C LYS A 149 20.93 -46.31 48.07
N ARG A 150 19.90 -45.89 48.80
CA ARG A 150 19.95 -45.74 50.26
C ARG A 150 19.61 -47.02 51.03
N GLU A 151 18.98 -48.02 50.38
CA GLU A 151 18.63 -49.30 50.98
C GLU A 151 19.68 -50.42 50.79
N LYS A 152 20.81 -50.10 50.17
CA LYS A 152 21.99 -50.99 50.10
C LYS A 152 23.11 -50.40 50.94
#